data_064f1f37ca231885cce726ec47e0ea98
#
_entry.id   064f1f37ca231885cce726ec47e0ea98
#
_cell.length_a   1.000
_cell.length_b   1.000
_cell.length_c   1.000
_cell.angle_alpha   90.00
_cell.angle_beta   90.00
_cell.angle_gamma   90.00
#
_symmetry.space_group_name_H-M   'P 1'
#
loop_
_entity.id
_entity.type
_entity.pdbx_description
1 polymer ?
#
loop_
_entity_poly.entity_id
_entity_poly.type
_entity_poly.pdbx_seq_one_letter_code
_entity_poly.pdbx_strand_id
1 'polypeptide(L)' 'MPIEIKWNDKDPETGERRILLAEKFGGVWTFKWRDKRRSEWRKGLEPTRAMWEHVLDSLHRRY' A
#
# COMPACT_ATOMS: atom_id res chain seq x y z
N MET A 1 12.43 10.32 8.98
CA MET A 1 11.59 10.59 7.81
C MET A 1 10.56 9.49 7.63
N PRO A 2 9.35 9.82 7.23
CA PRO A 2 8.38 8.79 6.93
C PRO A 2 8.78 7.99 5.69
N ILE A 3 8.51 6.71 5.72
CA ILE A 3 8.77 5.82 4.59
C ILE A 3 7.45 5.65 3.84
N GLU A 4 7.46 5.88 2.55
CA GLU A 4 6.28 5.70 1.72
C GLU A 4 6.61 4.75 0.58
N ILE A 5 5.77 3.74 0.39
CA ILE A 5 5.90 2.78 -0.70
C ILE A 5 4.57 2.75 -1.45
N LYS A 6 4.59 3.13 -2.71
CA LYS A 6 3.41 3.13 -3.57
C LYS A 6 3.55 2.06 -4.64
N TRP A 7 2.47 1.36 -4.92
CA TRP A 7 2.42 0.41 -6.03
C TRP A 7 0.99 0.21 -6.52
N ASN A 8 0.88 -0.40 -7.66
CA ASN A 8 -0.41 -0.73 -8.25
C ASN A 8 -0.74 -2.20 -7.98
N ASP A 9 -2.00 -2.46 -7.71
CA ASP A 9 -2.49 -3.80 -7.45
C ASP A 9 -3.89 -3.95 -8.04
N LYS A 10 -4.42 -5.17 -7.99
CA LYS A 10 -5.80 -5.44 -8.35
C LYS A 10 -6.56 -5.86 -7.11
N ASP A 11 -7.78 -5.32 -6.98
CA ASP A 11 -8.68 -5.75 -5.94
C ASP A 11 -9.07 -7.21 -6.19
N PRO A 12 -8.82 -8.14 -5.24
CA PRO A 12 -9.17 -9.54 -5.44
C PRO A 12 -10.67 -9.80 -5.53
N GLU A 13 -11.49 -8.90 -5.01
CA GLU A 13 -12.94 -9.05 -5.06
C GLU A 13 -13.55 -8.55 -6.37
N THR A 14 -13.10 -7.41 -6.86
CA THR A 14 -13.68 -6.77 -8.04
C THR A 14 -12.81 -6.89 -9.29
N GLY A 15 -11.52 -7.18 -9.11
CA GLY A 15 -10.57 -7.23 -10.21
C GLY A 15 -10.16 -5.87 -10.75
N GLU A 16 -10.62 -4.79 -10.13
CA GLU A 16 -10.29 -3.45 -10.54
C GLU A 16 -8.89 -3.05 -10.07
N ARG A 17 -8.23 -2.23 -10.87
CA ARG A 17 -6.92 -1.71 -10.50
C ARG A 17 -7.05 -0.66 -9.40
N ARG A 18 -6.15 -0.72 -8.43
CA ARG A 18 -6.09 0.25 -7.36
C ARG A 18 -4.65 0.63 -7.07
N ILE A 19 -4.47 1.79 -6.46
CA ILE A 19 -3.17 2.26 -6.03
C ILE A 19 -3.07 2.04 -4.53
N LEU A 20 -2.01 1.37 -4.11
CA LEU A 20 -1.76 1.08 -2.70
C LEU A 20 -0.62 1.94 -2.19
N LEU A 21 -0.73 2.34 -0.94
CA LEU A 21 0.29 3.11 -0.25
C LEU A 21 0.55 2.48 1.11
N ALA A 22 1.78 2.06 1.35
CA ALA A 22 2.25 1.67 2.67
C ALA A 22 3.09 2.81 3.22
N GLU A 23 2.70 3.32 4.36
CA GLU A 23 3.36 4.46 4.98
C GLU A 23 3.78 4.11 6.39
N LYS A 24 5.03 4.39 6.72
CA LYS A 24 5.54 4.20 8.08
C LYS A 24 5.83 5.56 8.69
N PHE A 25 5.18 5.84 9.81
CA PHE A 25 5.38 7.07 10.56
C PHE A 25 5.38 6.75 12.06
N GLY A 26 6.41 7.21 12.76
CA GLY A 26 6.51 6.98 14.20
C GLY A 26 6.53 5.50 14.61
N GLY A 27 7.07 4.64 13.76
CA GLY A 27 7.12 3.20 14.02
C GLY A 27 5.82 2.45 13.72
N VAL A 28 4.83 3.14 13.18
CA VAL A 28 3.53 2.54 12.85
C VAL A 28 3.34 2.49 11.34
N TRP A 29 2.98 1.33 10.84
CA TRP A 29 2.64 1.14 9.45
C TRP A 29 1.17 1.39 9.21
N THR A 30 0.86 2.19 8.19
CA THR A 30 -0.51 2.47 7.76
C THR A 30 -0.64 2.11 6.29
N PHE A 31 -1.67 1.36 5.96
CA PHE A 31 -1.97 0.99 4.58
C PHE A 31 -3.20 1.75 4.11
N LYS A 32 -3.06 2.39 2.96
CA LYS A 32 -4.13 3.16 2.33
C LYS A 32 -4.26 2.69 0.89
N TRP A 33 -5.43 2.92 0.31
CA TRP A 33 -5.66 2.59 -1.07
C TRP A 33 -6.63 3.57 -1.71
N ARG A 34 -6.59 3.68 -3.01
CA ARG A 34 -7.55 4.48 -3.78
C ARG A 34 -7.79 3.85 -5.14
N ASP A 35 -8.97 4.09 -5.68
CA ASP A 35 -9.29 3.72 -7.05
C ASP A 35 -8.61 4.66 -8.01
N LYS A 36 -8.32 4.17 -9.20
CA LYS A 36 -7.71 4.96 -10.24
C LYS A 36 -8.53 6.20 -10.62
N ARG A 37 -9.84 6.13 -10.41
CA ARG A 37 -10.78 7.21 -10.75
C ARG A 37 -11.05 8.19 -9.61
N ARG A 38 -10.64 7.87 -8.39
CA ARG A 38 -10.89 8.69 -7.22
C ARG A 38 -9.57 9.19 -6.66
N SER A 39 -9.57 10.44 -6.24
CA SER A 39 -8.39 11.06 -5.66
C SER A 39 -8.26 10.87 -4.16
N GLU A 40 -9.31 10.41 -3.49
CA GLU A 40 -9.30 10.25 -2.05
C GLU A 40 -8.70 8.92 -1.61
N TRP A 41 -7.77 9.00 -0.68
CA TRP A 41 -7.20 7.81 -0.06
C TRP A 41 -8.16 7.23 0.96
N ARG A 42 -8.39 5.94 0.87
CA ARG A 42 -9.20 5.21 1.85
C ARG A 42 -8.31 4.54 2.86
N LYS A 43 -8.66 4.71 4.12
CA LYS A 43 -7.96 4.12 5.25
C LYS A 43 -8.65 2.84 5.70
N GLY A 44 -7.96 2.06 6.55
CA GLY A 44 -8.55 0.86 7.12
C GLY A 44 -8.35 -0.41 6.31
N LEU A 45 -7.46 -0.36 5.33
CA LEU A 45 -7.08 -1.54 4.58
C LEU A 45 -6.27 -2.48 5.49
N GLU A 46 -6.70 -3.74 5.59
CA GLU A 46 -5.92 -4.76 6.26
C GLU A 46 -4.89 -5.31 5.28
N PRO A 47 -3.59 -5.20 5.61
CA PRO A 47 -2.56 -5.70 4.72
C PRO A 47 -2.58 -7.23 4.64
N THR A 48 -2.51 -7.75 3.43
CA THR A 48 -2.35 -9.17 3.21
C THR A 48 -0.88 -9.54 3.29
N ARG A 49 -0.61 -10.84 3.39
CA ARG A 49 0.76 -11.34 3.38
C ARG A 49 1.51 -10.89 2.12
N ALA A 50 0.85 -10.92 0.97
CA ALA A 50 1.44 -10.48 -0.28
C ALA A 50 1.82 -9.00 -0.25
N MET A 51 1.01 -8.17 0.38
CA MET A 51 1.31 -6.74 0.55
C MET A 51 2.54 -6.54 1.44
N TRP A 52 2.63 -7.27 2.54
CA TRP A 52 3.80 -7.21 3.41
C TRP A 52 5.07 -7.69 2.69
N GLU A 53 4.98 -8.75 1.92
CA GLU A 53 6.11 -9.24 1.13
C GLU A 53 6.59 -8.20 0.13
N HIS A 54 5.65 -7.49 -0.52
CA HIS A 54 5.99 -6.42 -1.43
C HIS A 54 6.70 -5.26 -0.72
N VAL A 55 6.21 -4.87 0.44
CA VAL A 55 6.82 -3.81 1.24
C VAL A 55 8.23 -4.18 1.67
N LEU A 56 8.40 -5.41 2.18
CA LEU A 56 9.71 -5.88 2.62
C LEU A 56 10.71 -5.95 1.46
N ASP A 57 10.27 -6.44 0.31
CA ASP A 57 11.10 -6.50 -0.89
C ASP A 57 11.53 -5.09 -1.33
N SER A 58 10.60 -4.14 -1.30
CA SER A 58 10.91 -2.75 -1.63
C SER A 58 11.91 -2.13 -0.66
N LEU A 59 11.78 -2.43 0.62
CA LEU A 59 12.72 -1.95 1.63
C LEU A 59 14.12 -2.52 1.40
N HIS A 60 14.21 -3.80 1.05
CA HIS A 60 15.49 -4.44 0.73
C HIS A 60 16.18 -3.81 -0.46
N ARG A 61 15.44 -3.34 -1.44
CA ARG A 61 16.01 -2.70 -2.62
C ARG A 61 16.46 -1.28 -2.37
N ARG A 62 15.76 -0.55 -1.51
CA ARG A 62 16.02 0.88 -1.28
C ARG A 62 16.86 1.14 -0.04
N TYR A 63 16.78 0.28 0.92
CA TYR A 63 17.41 0.45 2.22
C TYR A 63 18.18 -0.80 2.62
#